data_c100962fd2c24afe5adf9186fd464f10
#
_entry.id   c100962fd2c24afe5adf9186fd464f10
#
_cell.length_a   1.000
_cell.length_b   1.000
_cell.length_c   1.000
_cell.angle_alpha   90.00
_cell.angle_beta   90.00
_cell.angle_gamma   90.00
#
_symmetry.space_group_name_H-M   'P 1'
#
loop_
_entity.id
_entity.type
_entity.pdbx_description
1 polymer ?
#
loop_
_entity_poly.entity_id
_entity_poly.type
_entity_poly.pdbx_seq_one_letter_code
_entity_poly.pdbx_strand_id
1 'polypeptide(L)'
;MAMKRLFNFVLACVLASAAWAAGNDTYTVIVSCDGLRWDYAECFDMPFFDRLTKEGVKAVMQPSFPTKTFPNHYTLATGLYPDHHGIIANTFLVKDDGKKYKIGSDVARESKHYGGDPIWLTAKRQGVKTATVYWVGSDVKIKEGHANYWEDYAKKPLLKPQERVNKVIDLLLMPEDKRPHLIMCYFEEPDHTAHSYGPITKKTRRMTESMDSLLWTMWARLKAIPEIGNKINLIILGDHGMTWTSEVRVVNSYEYIKKEWNARVEGDSPALIYVDRPEIADSIVNALQGVDHIRAWKKGEVPEYLHYGTNVNMGNVIVLPDLGWVFRNNTKVIHGNHGWDNTASDMQVGFRAIGPDFKVGYVRPGTFRNVCIYPLLAHLLGITPSPNDGSLQEVSDMLKVAPPQF
;
A
#
# COMPACT_ATOMS: atom_id res chain seq x y z
N MET A 1 -44.44 -20.63 -25.93
CA MET A 1 -43.15 -21.17 -25.44
C MET A 1 -42.09 -20.06 -25.19
N ALA A 2 -41.99 -19.04 -26.01
CA ALA A 2 -41.00 -17.97 -25.85
C ALA A 2 -41.18 -17.13 -24.55
N MET A 3 -42.40 -16.82 -24.17
CA MET A 3 -42.69 -16.00 -22.97
C MET A 3 -42.33 -16.67 -21.65
N LYS A 4 -42.47 -18.02 -21.55
CA LYS A 4 -41.99 -18.76 -20.35
C LYS A 4 -40.46 -18.82 -20.22
N ARG A 5 -39.72 -18.82 -21.33
CA ARG A 5 -38.24 -18.78 -21.32
C ARG A 5 -37.72 -17.43 -20.91
N LEU A 6 -38.38 -16.34 -21.33
CA LEU A 6 -37.98 -14.98 -20.93
C LEU A 6 -38.22 -14.74 -19.42
N PHE A 7 -39.34 -15.24 -18.87
CA PHE A 7 -39.65 -15.12 -17.45
C PHE A 7 -38.67 -15.89 -16.56
N ASN A 8 -38.25 -17.09 -16.98
CA ASN A 8 -37.25 -17.89 -16.26
C ASN A 8 -35.84 -17.26 -16.34
N PHE A 9 -35.50 -16.58 -17.43
CA PHE A 9 -34.19 -15.91 -17.56
C PHE A 9 -34.14 -14.66 -16.68
N VAL A 10 -35.19 -13.86 -16.63
CA VAL A 10 -35.31 -12.68 -15.76
C VAL A 10 -35.33 -13.10 -14.28
N LEU A 11 -36.01 -14.19 -13.93
CA LEU A 11 -36.07 -14.71 -12.56
C LEU A 11 -34.69 -15.27 -12.12
N ALA A 12 -33.95 -15.93 -13.02
CA ALA A 12 -32.59 -16.42 -12.75
C ALA A 12 -31.60 -15.27 -12.58
N CYS A 13 -31.70 -14.19 -13.36
CA CYS A 13 -30.89 -13.00 -13.21
C CYS A 13 -31.22 -12.23 -11.91
N VAL A 14 -32.48 -12.18 -11.48
CA VAL A 14 -32.88 -11.55 -10.23
C VAL A 14 -32.44 -12.40 -9.02
N LEU A 15 -32.50 -13.75 -9.13
CA LEU A 15 -32.00 -14.63 -8.07
C LEU A 15 -30.45 -14.65 -7.99
N ALA A 16 -29.75 -14.51 -9.12
CA ALA A 16 -28.31 -14.37 -9.13
C ALA A 16 -27.85 -13.02 -8.53
N SER A 17 -28.58 -11.93 -8.79
CA SER A 17 -28.32 -10.63 -8.16
C SER A 17 -28.68 -10.58 -6.67
N ALA A 18 -29.68 -11.35 -6.24
CA ALA A 18 -30.07 -11.46 -4.82
C ALA A 18 -29.08 -12.36 -4.03
N ALA A 19 -28.45 -13.34 -4.67
CA ALA A 19 -27.42 -14.17 -4.03
C ALA A 19 -26.09 -13.41 -3.83
N TRP A 20 -25.82 -12.37 -4.62
CA TRP A 20 -24.67 -11.47 -4.44
C TRP A 20 -24.93 -10.33 -3.45
N ALA A 21 -26.20 -10.06 -3.12
CA ALA A 21 -26.59 -9.02 -2.16
C ALA A 21 -26.62 -9.49 -0.70
N ALA A 22 -26.38 -10.78 -0.43
CA ALA A 22 -26.07 -11.26 0.90
C ALA A 22 -24.58 -10.95 1.16
N GLY A 23 -24.29 -9.75 1.68
CA GLY A 23 -22.93 -9.37 2.11
C GLY A 23 -22.35 -10.50 2.95
N ASN A 24 -21.05 -10.79 2.74
CA ASN A 24 -20.37 -11.82 3.53
C ASN A 24 -20.59 -11.52 5.03
N ASP A 25 -21.06 -12.52 5.79
CA ASP A 25 -21.29 -12.41 7.25
C ASP A 25 -19.97 -12.32 8.03
N THR A 26 -18.88 -11.90 7.35
CA THR A 26 -17.53 -11.75 7.89
C THR A 26 -17.13 -10.30 8.02
N TYR A 27 -16.17 -10.07 8.89
CA TYR A 27 -15.55 -8.77 9.15
C TYR A 27 -14.07 -8.85 8.77
N THR A 28 -13.52 -7.83 8.18
CA THR A 28 -12.10 -7.80 7.78
C THR A 28 -11.38 -6.66 8.49
N VAL A 29 -10.32 -7.01 9.19
CA VAL A 29 -9.36 -6.06 9.74
C VAL A 29 -8.07 -6.21 8.95
N ILE A 30 -7.65 -5.15 8.27
CA ILE A 30 -6.36 -5.08 7.60
C ILE A 30 -5.45 -4.12 8.33
N VAL A 31 -4.27 -4.59 8.68
CA VAL A 31 -3.24 -3.83 9.40
C VAL A 31 -2.02 -3.69 8.50
N SER A 32 -1.61 -2.45 8.27
CA SER A 32 -0.33 -2.15 7.63
C SER A 32 0.68 -1.74 8.70
N CYS A 33 1.80 -2.45 8.74
CA CYS A 33 3.00 -2.08 9.48
C CYS A 33 4.01 -1.54 8.47
N ASP A 34 4.27 -0.23 8.51
CA ASP A 34 5.14 0.45 7.55
C ASP A 34 6.54 -0.18 7.51
N GLY A 35 7.05 -0.45 6.32
CA GLY A 35 8.37 -1.03 6.14
C GLY A 35 8.51 -2.49 6.60
N LEU A 36 7.41 -3.26 6.69
CA LEU A 36 7.44 -4.66 7.10
C LEU A 36 8.05 -5.55 6.00
N ARG A 37 9.36 -5.73 6.04
CA ARG A 37 10.09 -6.60 5.11
C ARG A 37 9.57 -8.04 5.19
N TRP A 38 9.59 -8.72 4.03
CA TRP A 38 9.13 -10.11 3.92
C TRP A 38 9.89 -11.10 4.81
N ASP A 39 11.17 -10.82 5.08
CA ASP A 39 12.10 -11.69 5.80
C ASP A 39 12.28 -11.34 7.29
N TYR A 40 11.57 -10.35 7.82
CA TYR A 40 11.70 -9.99 9.25
C TYR A 40 11.33 -11.15 10.17
N ALA A 41 10.32 -11.94 9.84
CA ALA A 41 9.94 -13.12 10.62
C ALA A 41 10.94 -14.30 10.49
N GLU A 42 11.84 -14.24 9.50
CA GLU A 42 12.96 -15.20 9.39
C GLU A 42 14.20 -14.72 10.17
N CYS A 43 14.32 -13.40 10.35
CA CYS A 43 15.49 -12.77 10.98
C CYS A 43 15.30 -12.47 12.48
N PHE A 44 14.04 -12.34 12.94
CA PHE A 44 13.69 -11.88 14.29
C PHE A 44 12.75 -12.89 14.95
N ASP A 45 12.66 -12.83 16.29
CA ASP A 45 11.74 -13.68 17.06
C ASP A 45 10.33 -13.10 17.01
N MET A 46 9.51 -13.63 16.11
CA MET A 46 8.14 -13.17 15.84
C MET A 46 7.12 -14.32 16.03
N PRO A 47 6.86 -14.74 17.26
CA PRO A 47 6.04 -15.93 17.53
C PRO A 47 4.60 -15.82 17.06
N PHE A 48 4.05 -14.62 16.96
CA PHE A 48 2.71 -14.43 16.38
C PHE A 48 2.72 -14.65 14.87
N PHE A 49 3.73 -14.14 14.16
CA PHE A 49 3.87 -14.39 12.70
C PHE A 49 4.11 -15.88 12.41
N ASP A 50 4.83 -16.59 13.28
CA ASP A 50 4.98 -18.05 13.19
C ASP A 50 3.65 -18.77 13.38
N ARG A 51 2.86 -18.33 14.34
CA ARG A 51 1.50 -18.84 14.56
C ARG A 51 0.62 -18.58 13.34
N LEU A 52 0.63 -17.36 12.78
CA LEU A 52 -0.12 -17.01 11.57
C LEU A 52 0.29 -17.87 10.38
N THR A 53 1.56 -18.26 10.26
CA THR A 53 2.03 -19.18 9.23
C THR A 53 1.41 -20.58 9.39
N LYS A 54 1.24 -21.05 10.62
CA LYS A 54 0.67 -22.39 10.92
C LYS A 54 -0.86 -22.42 10.84
N GLU A 55 -1.52 -21.35 11.27
CA GLU A 55 -2.99 -21.30 11.41
C GLU A 55 -3.67 -20.52 10.28
N GLY A 56 -2.93 -19.89 9.37
CA GLY A 56 -3.44 -19.06 8.30
C GLY A 56 -2.60 -19.15 7.02
N VAL A 57 -2.39 -18.00 6.39
CA VAL A 57 -1.65 -17.84 5.14
C VAL A 57 -0.38 -17.05 5.37
N LYS A 58 0.74 -17.55 4.84
CA LYS A 58 2.00 -16.83 4.65
C LYS A 58 2.20 -16.56 3.15
N ALA A 59 2.50 -15.32 2.79
CA ALA A 59 2.88 -14.96 1.42
C ALA A 59 3.92 -13.82 1.42
N VAL A 60 4.52 -13.60 0.27
CA VAL A 60 5.36 -12.44 -0.03
C VAL A 60 4.63 -11.58 -1.04
N MET A 61 4.49 -10.31 -0.75
CA MET A 61 3.82 -9.33 -1.62
C MET A 61 4.86 -8.42 -2.28
N GLN A 62 4.73 -8.25 -3.59
CA GLN A 62 5.51 -7.30 -4.36
C GLN A 62 4.84 -5.92 -4.30
N PRO A 63 5.51 -4.89 -3.76
CA PRO A 63 4.98 -3.53 -3.75
C PRO A 63 4.97 -2.95 -5.16
N SER A 64 4.21 -1.88 -5.38
CA SER A 64 4.29 -1.08 -6.60
C SER A 64 5.53 -0.18 -6.59
N PHE A 65 6.07 0.13 -7.77
CA PHE A 65 7.12 1.13 -7.90
C PHE A 65 6.52 2.55 -7.99
N PRO A 66 7.13 3.54 -7.33
CA PRO A 66 8.25 3.43 -6.41
C PRO A 66 7.83 2.81 -5.07
N THR A 67 8.74 2.06 -4.46
CA THR A 67 8.49 1.39 -3.18
C THR A 67 8.51 2.39 -2.02
N LYS A 68 7.57 3.33 -2.03
CA LYS A 68 7.40 4.44 -1.08
C LYS A 68 6.05 4.36 -0.38
N THR A 69 5.96 4.92 0.82
CA THR A 69 4.82 4.81 1.74
C THR A 69 3.50 5.26 1.13
N PHE A 70 3.40 6.51 0.67
CA PHE A 70 2.12 7.05 0.18
C PHE A 70 1.66 6.38 -1.11
N PRO A 71 2.53 6.21 -2.14
CA PRO A 71 2.16 5.44 -3.33
C PRO A 71 1.60 4.06 -2.99
N ASN A 72 2.30 3.28 -2.16
CA ASN A 72 1.90 1.90 -1.90
C ASN A 72 0.66 1.76 -1.02
N HIS A 73 0.51 2.57 0.02
CA HIS A 73 -0.74 2.53 0.81
C HIS A 73 -1.95 2.93 -0.01
N TYR A 74 -1.81 3.89 -0.92
CA TYR A 74 -2.92 4.28 -1.77
C TYR A 74 -3.18 3.27 -2.89
N THR A 75 -2.13 2.58 -3.38
CA THR A 75 -2.27 1.38 -4.23
C THR A 75 -3.06 0.27 -3.53
N LEU A 76 -2.73 -0.06 -2.28
CA LEU A 76 -3.47 -1.06 -1.48
C LEU A 76 -4.95 -0.69 -1.34
N ALA A 77 -5.26 0.59 -1.25
CA ALA A 77 -6.62 1.09 -1.08
C ALA A 77 -7.42 1.18 -2.38
N THR A 78 -6.78 1.32 -3.54
CA THR A 78 -7.45 1.55 -4.84
C THR A 78 -7.27 0.43 -5.84
N GLY A 79 -6.26 -0.43 -5.64
CA GLY A 79 -5.86 -1.45 -6.62
C GLY A 79 -5.23 -0.85 -7.88
N LEU A 80 -4.88 0.42 -7.87
CA LEU A 80 -4.25 1.11 -9.00
C LEU A 80 -2.75 1.29 -8.77
N TYR A 81 -1.98 1.27 -9.85
CA TYR A 81 -0.58 1.68 -9.80
C TYR A 81 -0.43 3.18 -9.54
N PRO A 82 0.70 3.66 -9.00
CA PRO A 82 0.95 5.07 -8.72
C PRO A 82 0.70 6.00 -9.90
N ASP A 83 1.05 5.60 -11.11
CA ASP A 83 0.76 6.35 -12.34
C ASP A 83 -0.74 6.57 -12.57
N HIS A 84 -1.58 5.60 -12.19
CA HIS A 84 -3.02 5.64 -12.42
C HIS A 84 -3.77 6.36 -11.29
N HIS A 85 -3.36 6.18 -10.02
CA HIS A 85 -4.02 6.87 -8.91
C HIS A 85 -3.46 8.26 -8.60
N GLY A 86 -2.31 8.65 -9.17
CA GLY A 86 -1.77 10.01 -9.10
C GLY A 86 -0.82 10.32 -7.95
N ILE A 87 -0.73 9.49 -6.91
CA ILE A 87 0.26 9.65 -5.83
C ILE A 87 1.54 8.95 -6.27
N ILE A 88 2.33 9.65 -7.09
CA ILE A 88 3.48 9.07 -7.79
C ILE A 88 4.75 8.95 -6.92
N ALA A 89 4.84 9.69 -5.83
CA ALA A 89 5.95 9.66 -4.88
C ALA A 89 5.52 10.27 -3.55
N ASN A 90 6.37 10.17 -2.51
CA ASN A 90 6.17 10.90 -1.26
C ASN A 90 6.37 12.41 -1.42
N THR A 91 7.07 12.82 -2.49
CA THR A 91 7.31 14.23 -2.86
C THR A 91 7.42 14.37 -4.37
N PHE A 92 6.67 15.28 -4.97
CA PHE A 92 6.72 15.58 -6.41
C PHE A 92 6.20 17.01 -6.68
N LEU A 93 6.44 17.52 -7.89
CA LEU A 93 5.86 18.80 -8.32
C LEU A 93 4.53 18.57 -9.03
N VAL A 94 3.53 19.33 -8.65
CA VAL A 94 2.21 19.36 -9.31
C VAL A 94 2.33 20.21 -10.55
N LYS A 95 2.08 19.61 -11.71
CA LYS A 95 2.30 20.27 -12.99
C LYS A 95 1.40 21.49 -13.22
N ASP A 96 0.15 21.43 -12.75
CA ASP A 96 -0.85 22.46 -13.03
C ASP A 96 -0.56 23.81 -12.36
N ASP A 97 -0.01 23.80 -11.14
CA ASP A 97 0.19 25.00 -10.33
C ASP A 97 1.63 25.17 -9.82
N GLY A 98 2.53 24.25 -10.18
CA GLY A 98 3.94 24.25 -9.78
C GLY A 98 4.18 24.05 -8.28
N LYS A 99 3.13 23.75 -7.49
CA LYS A 99 3.24 23.49 -6.07
C LYS A 99 3.94 22.16 -5.84
N LYS A 100 4.52 22.03 -4.66
CA LYS A 100 5.18 20.81 -4.23
C LYS A 100 4.22 19.97 -3.40
N TYR A 101 3.82 18.82 -3.95
CA TYR A 101 3.23 17.75 -3.13
C TYR A 101 4.34 17.18 -2.23
N LYS A 102 4.09 17.15 -0.95
CA LYS A 102 4.97 16.52 0.04
C LYS A 102 4.09 15.95 1.16
N ILE A 103 4.34 14.71 1.56
CA ILE A 103 3.62 14.10 2.69
C ILE A 103 3.61 15.04 3.91
N GLY A 104 2.45 15.16 4.55
CA GLY A 104 2.26 16.05 5.70
C GLY A 104 2.07 17.54 5.37
N SER A 105 2.11 17.95 4.08
CA SER A 105 1.80 19.33 3.67
C SER A 105 0.31 19.51 3.37
N ASP A 106 -0.17 20.75 3.36
CA ASP A 106 -1.53 21.08 2.96
C ASP A 106 -1.84 20.67 1.52
N VAL A 107 -0.86 20.80 0.60
CA VAL A 107 -0.99 20.36 -0.78
C VAL A 107 -1.29 18.86 -0.86
N ALA A 108 -0.67 18.04 0.00
CA ALA A 108 -0.95 16.61 0.03
C ALA A 108 -2.36 16.26 0.55
N ARG A 109 -3.11 17.23 1.06
CA ARG A 109 -4.51 17.07 1.51
C ARG A 109 -5.53 17.52 0.46
N GLU A 110 -5.08 18.01 -0.69
CA GLU A 110 -5.96 18.40 -1.80
C GLU A 110 -6.45 17.14 -2.54
N SER A 111 -7.76 16.94 -2.58
CA SER A 111 -8.41 15.74 -3.16
C SER A 111 -8.08 15.51 -4.65
N LYS A 112 -7.70 16.56 -5.38
CA LYS A 112 -7.33 16.48 -6.81
C LYS A 112 -6.16 15.53 -7.10
N HIS A 113 -5.34 15.22 -6.08
CA HIS A 113 -4.18 14.33 -6.24
C HIS A 113 -4.53 12.85 -6.11
N TYR A 114 -5.73 12.53 -5.59
CA TYR A 114 -6.17 11.19 -5.24
C TYR A 114 -7.15 10.64 -6.28
N GLY A 115 -6.61 9.98 -7.30
CA GLY A 115 -7.40 9.32 -8.34
C GLY A 115 -7.94 7.95 -7.89
N GLY A 116 -8.80 7.38 -8.71
CA GLY A 116 -9.44 6.09 -8.43
C GLY A 116 -10.53 6.17 -7.37
N ASP A 117 -10.96 5.00 -6.90
CA ASP A 117 -11.96 4.84 -5.85
C ASP A 117 -11.37 3.98 -4.72
N PRO A 118 -10.99 4.57 -3.59
CA PRO A 118 -10.49 3.79 -2.48
C PRO A 118 -11.59 2.88 -1.92
N ILE A 119 -11.19 1.70 -1.44
CA ILE A 119 -12.09 0.62 -1.01
C ILE A 119 -13.14 1.08 0.01
N TRP A 120 -12.80 2.02 0.89
CA TRP A 120 -13.75 2.55 1.88
C TRP A 120 -14.89 3.35 1.24
N LEU A 121 -14.67 4.01 0.11
CA LEU A 121 -15.75 4.71 -0.64
C LEU A 121 -16.51 3.74 -1.53
N THR A 122 -15.84 2.80 -2.19
CA THR A 122 -16.47 1.75 -3.00
C THR A 122 -17.42 0.92 -2.15
N ALA A 123 -17.01 0.52 -0.94
CA ALA A 123 -17.83 -0.21 0.01
C ALA A 123 -19.04 0.64 0.51
N LYS A 124 -18.76 1.90 0.89
CA LYS A 124 -19.80 2.82 1.36
C LYS A 124 -20.91 3.05 0.33
N ARG A 125 -20.56 3.20 -0.96
CA ARG A 125 -21.55 3.32 -2.05
C ARG A 125 -22.44 2.08 -2.20
N GLN A 126 -21.93 0.91 -1.79
CA GLN A 126 -22.64 -0.37 -1.84
C GLN A 126 -23.26 -0.74 -0.48
N GLY A 127 -23.39 0.21 0.44
CA GLY A 127 -24.07 0.03 1.72
C GLY A 127 -23.22 -0.65 2.81
N VAL A 128 -21.97 -0.99 2.54
CA VAL A 128 -21.04 -1.61 3.51
C VAL A 128 -20.31 -0.54 4.32
N LYS A 129 -20.44 -0.60 5.64
CA LYS A 129 -19.75 0.34 6.54
C LYS A 129 -18.28 0.00 6.67
N THR A 130 -17.46 1.06 6.68
CA THR A 130 -16.01 0.95 6.76
C THR A 130 -15.42 1.92 7.79
N ALA A 131 -14.25 1.59 8.28
CA ALA A 131 -13.47 2.44 9.18
C ALA A 131 -12.01 2.49 8.76
N THR A 132 -11.37 3.63 9.00
CA THR A 132 -9.92 3.82 8.79
C THR A 132 -9.29 4.44 10.03
N VAL A 133 -8.19 3.86 10.48
CA VAL A 133 -7.38 4.37 11.58
C VAL A 133 -6.02 4.74 11.01
N TYR A 134 -5.89 6.01 10.62
CA TYR A 134 -4.69 6.60 10.03
C TYR A 134 -4.21 6.01 8.70
N TRP A 135 -5.07 5.29 7.97
CA TRP A 135 -4.68 4.83 6.63
C TRP A 135 -4.39 5.99 5.70
N VAL A 136 -3.28 5.90 4.95
CA VAL A 136 -2.84 6.98 4.04
C VAL A 136 -3.92 7.37 3.05
N GLY A 137 -4.22 8.67 2.97
CA GLY A 137 -5.26 9.24 2.10
C GLY A 137 -6.67 9.18 2.68
N SER A 138 -6.92 8.45 3.78
CA SER A 138 -8.28 8.34 4.35
C SER A 138 -8.73 9.59 5.11
N ASP A 139 -7.81 10.45 5.50
CA ASP A 139 -8.06 11.75 6.11
C ASP A 139 -8.25 12.89 5.09
N VAL A 140 -8.12 12.58 3.79
CA VAL A 140 -8.46 13.48 2.69
C VAL A 140 -9.91 13.28 2.28
N LYS A 141 -10.65 14.36 2.08
CA LYS A 141 -12.01 14.31 1.57
C LYS A 141 -11.99 14.02 0.06
N ILE A 142 -11.92 12.74 -0.29
CA ILE A 142 -11.89 12.28 -1.69
C ILE A 142 -13.34 12.12 -2.17
N LYS A 143 -13.68 12.69 -3.34
CA LYS A 143 -15.03 12.58 -3.94
C LYS A 143 -16.16 12.76 -2.90
N GLU A 144 -16.89 11.69 -2.55
CA GLU A 144 -18.03 11.71 -1.62
C GLU A 144 -17.63 11.83 -0.14
N GLY A 145 -16.33 11.87 0.18
CA GLY A 145 -15.87 12.09 1.55
C GLY A 145 -14.93 11.01 2.10
N HIS A 146 -15.20 10.56 3.31
CA HIS A 146 -14.38 9.65 4.09
C HIS A 146 -15.08 8.30 4.28
N ALA A 147 -14.40 7.33 4.88
CA ALA A 147 -15.01 6.16 5.48
C ALA A 147 -16.14 6.55 6.46
N ASN A 148 -16.98 5.60 6.88
CA ASN A 148 -18.03 5.89 7.87
C ASN A 148 -17.43 6.35 9.22
N TYR A 149 -16.29 5.74 9.59
CA TYR A 149 -15.49 6.13 10.76
C TYR A 149 -14.05 6.32 10.32
N TRP A 150 -13.40 7.39 10.76
CA TRP A 150 -12.02 7.68 10.36
C TRP A 150 -11.31 8.53 11.39
N GLU A 151 -9.99 8.37 11.47
CA GLU A 151 -9.10 9.17 12.30
C GLU A 151 -8.25 10.07 11.43
N ASP A 152 -8.18 11.35 11.78
CA ASP A 152 -7.41 12.37 11.06
C ASP A 152 -5.95 12.36 11.51
N TYR A 153 -5.03 12.01 10.63
CA TYR A 153 -3.59 11.99 10.92
C TYR A 153 -3.02 13.39 11.22
N ALA A 154 -3.68 14.45 10.79
CA ALA A 154 -3.27 15.82 11.11
C ALA A 154 -3.61 16.23 12.55
N LYS A 155 -4.59 15.60 13.18
CA LYS A 155 -4.94 15.87 14.58
C LYS A 155 -3.90 15.28 15.52
N LYS A 156 -3.34 16.13 16.38
CA LYS A 156 -2.32 15.72 17.36
C LYS A 156 -2.85 15.87 18.79
N PRO A 157 -2.42 15.04 19.75
CA PRO A 157 -1.49 13.92 19.55
C PRO A 157 -2.14 12.74 18.80
N LEU A 158 -1.34 11.96 18.05
CA LEU A 158 -1.82 10.71 17.47
C LEU A 158 -2.10 9.67 18.55
N LEU A 159 -3.05 8.78 18.29
CA LEU A 159 -3.27 7.58 19.10
C LEU A 159 -1.99 6.76 19.16
N LYS A 160 -1.59 6.36 20.35
CA LYS A 160 -0.49 5.42 20.57
C LYS A 160 -0.84 4.05 19.99
N PRO A 161 0.14 3.17 19.70
CA PRO A 161 -0.15 1.87 19.11
C PRO A 161 -1.23 1.06 19.84
N GLN A 162 -1.18 1.00 21.17
CA GLN A 162 -2.19 0.31 21.97
C GLN A 162 -3.58 0.97 21.87
N GLU A 163 -3.64 2.28 21.76
CA GLU A 163 -4.90 3.03 21.61
C GLU A 163 -5.52 2.77 20.23
N ARG A 164 -4.71 2.59 19.18
CA ARG A 164 -5.21 2.15 17.85
C ARG A 164 -5.80 0.75 17.92
N VAL A 165 -5.16 -0.18 18.64
CA VAL A 165 -5.75 -1.50 18.91
C VAL A 165 -7.09 -1.36 19.63
N ASN A 166 -7.17 -0.54 20.69
CA ASN A 166 -8.42 -0.29 21.39
C ASN A 166 -9.50 0.25 20.43
N LYS A 167 -9.15 1.21 19.59
CA LYS A 167 -10.08 1.80 18.61
C LYS A 167 -10.64 0.75 17.64
N VAL A 168 -9.79 -0.17 17.14
CA VAL A 168 -10.23 -1.28 16.27
C VAL A 168 -11.24 -2.18 16.99
N ILE A 169 -10.95 -2.53 18.26
CA ILE A 169 -11.86 -3.36 19.07
C ILE A 169 -13.18 -2.62 19.33
N ASP A 170 -13.13 -1.35 19.72
CA ASP A 170 -14.33 -0.53 20.00
C ASP A 170 -15.25 -0.42 18.77
N LEU A 171 -14.67 -0.28 17.57
CA LEU A 171 -15.41 -0.26 16.32
C LEU A 171 -16.16 -1.58 16.07
N LEU A 172 -15.55 -2.73 16.38
CA LEU A 172 -16.18 -4.04 16.21
C LEU A 172 -17.16 -4.40 17.33
N LEU A 173 -17.09 -3.73 18.48
CA LEU A 173 -18.07 -3.86 19.55
C LEU A 173 -19.34 -3.02 19.34
N MET A 174 -19.39 -2.17 18.31
CA MET A 174 -20.58 -1.41 17.97
C MET A 174 -21.77 -2.35 17.67
N PRO A 175 -23.01 -1.87 17.86
CA PRO A 175 -24.21 -2.58 17.38
C PRO A 175 -24.08 -2.94 15.89
N GLU A 176 -24.66 -4.05 15.47
CA GLU A 176 -24.53 -4.60 14.13
C GLU A 176 -24.87 -3.58 13.02
N ASP A 177 -25.94 -2.81 13.22
CA ASP A 177 -26.37 -1.76 12.29
C ASP A 177 -25.38 -0.61 12.13
N LYS A 178 -24.40 -0.47 13.03
CA LYS A 178 -23.34 0.56 13.03
C LYS A 178 -21.93 -0.01 12.80
N ARG A 179 -21.75 -1.30 13.01
CA ARG A 179 -20.46 -1.99 12.97
C ARG A 179 -19.84 -1.95 11.56
N PRO A 180 -18.58 -1.51 11.40
CA PRO A 180 -17.90 -1.58 10.11
C PRO A 180 -17.51 -3.03 9.77
N HIS A 181 -17.71 -3.43 8.50
CA HIS A 181 -17.27 -4.72 7.98
C HIS A 181 -15.81 -4.71 7.50
N LEU A 182 -15.25 -3.52 7.26
CA LEU A 182 -13.84 -3.32 6.96
C LEU A 182 -13.24 -2.28 7.91
N ILE A 183 -12.13 -2.62 8.54
CA ILE A 183 -11.31 -1.68 9.29
C ILE A 183 -9.88 -1.73 8.72
N MET A 184 -9.37 -0.58 8.29
CA MET A 184 -8.00 -0.41 7.80
C MET A 184 -7.20 0.37 8.84
N CYS A 185 -6.16 -0.24 9.41
CA CYS A 185 -5.34 0.34 10.47
C CYS A 185 -3.87 0.42 10.06
N TYR A 186 -3.23 1.54 10.34
CA TYR A 186 -1.83 1.81 10.00
C TYR A 186 -0.97 2.03 11.25
N PHE A 187 0.26 1.51 11.20
CA PHE A 187 1.32 1.75 12.16
C PHE A 187 2.59 2.17 11.44
N GLU A 188 3.29 3.18 11.97
CA GLU A 188 4.51 3.76 11.38
C GLU A 188 5.76 2.89 11.58
N GLU A 189 5.67 1.84 12.39
CA GLU A 189 6.76 0.93 12.69
C GLU A 189 6.63 -0.38 11.92
N PRO A 190 7.73 -1.01 11.54
CA PRO A 190 9.14 -0.75 11.91
C PRO A 190 9.90 0.28 11.05
N ASP A 191 9.27 0.91 10.05
CA ASP A 191 9.91 1.85 9.11
C ASP A 191 10.68 2.99 9.80
N HIS A 192 10.01 3.70 10.72
CA HIS A 192 10.61 4.83 11.42
C HIS A 192 11.91 4.44 12.16
N THR A 193 11.90 3.30 12.83
CA THR A 193 13.09 2.76 13.51
C THR A 193 14.16 2.32 12.50
N ALA A 194 13.76 1.68 11.40
CA ALA A 194 14.68 1.18 10.39
C ALA A 194 15.36 2.32 9.60
N HIS A 195 14.69 3.42 9.34
CA HIS A 195 15.32 4.62 8.79
C HIS A 195 16.44 5.15 9.68
N SER A 196 16.23 5.14 10.98
CA SER A 196 17.18 5.69 11.97
C SER A 196 18.37 4.79 12.25
N TYR A 197 18.19 3.47 12.15
CA TYR A 197 19.19 2.49 12.63
C TYR A 197 19.59 1.44 11.59
N GLY A 198 18.86 1.33 10.47
CA GLY A 198 19.00 0.29 9.46
C GLY A 198 18.03 -0.89 9.65
N PRO A 199 17.79 -1.69 8.59
CA PRO A 199 16.75 -2.73 8.59
C PRO A 199 17.04 -3.89 9.55
N ILE A 200 18.28 -4.34 9.66
CA ILE A 200 18.65 -5.53 10.45
C ILE A 200 19.61 -5.12 11.60
N THR A 201 19.02 -4.52 12.64
CA THR A 201 19.75 -4.10 13.84
C THR A 201 19.04 -4.54 15.12
N LYS A 202 19.75 -4.45 16.26
CA LYS A 202 19.13 -4.71 17.58
C LYS A 202 17.95 -3.79 17.88
N LYS A 203 17.97 -2.55 17.37
CA LYS A 203 16.89 -1.57 17.58
C LYS A 203 15.67 -1.93 16.76
N THR A 204 15.86 -2.16 15.46
CA THR A 204 14.80 -2.56 14.54
C THR A 204 14.19 -3.90 14.96
N ARG A 205 15.04 -4.89 15.36
CA ARG A 205 14.58 -6.15 15.91
C ARG A 205 13.61 -5.94 17.07
N ARG A 206 14.03 -5.22 18.12
CA ARG A 206 13.19 -4.98 19.31
C ARG A 206 11.87 -4.31 18.98
N MET A 207 11.90 -3.36 18.03
CA MET A 207 10.68 -2.69 17.59
C MET A 207 9.75 -3.65 16.86
N THR A 208 10.28 -4.44 15.93
CA THR A 208 9.49 -5.42 15.15
C THR A 208 8.91 -6.51 16.05
N GLU A 209 9.69 -7.04 16.99
CA GLU A 209 9.23 -8.01 18.02
C GLU A 209 8.14 -7.39 18.94
N SER A 210 8.25 -6.11 19.26
CA SER A 210 7.21 -5.38 19.99
C SER A 210 5.91 -5.23 19.17
N MET A 211 6.04 -5.00 17.87
CA MET A 211 4.87 -4.96 16.98
C MET A 211 4.22 -6.34 16.86
N ASP A 212 5.01 -7.43 16.76
CA ASP A 212 4.48 -8.79 16.77
C ASP A 212 3.63 -9.05 18.03
N SER A 213 4.13 -8.68 19.19
CA SER A 213 3.43 -8.81 20.48
C SER A 213 2.14 -7.98 20.54
N LEU A 214 2.17 -6.77 20.00
CA LEU A 214 1.00 -5.89 19.91
C LEU A 214 -0.09 -6.50 19.02
N LEU A 215 0.30 -7.04 17.87
CA LEU A 215 -0.61 -7.68 16.91
C LEU A 215 -1.18 -8.99 17.46
N TRP A 216 -0.39 -9.75 18.23
CA TRP A 216 -0.90 -10.91 18.96
C TRP A 216 -2.00 -10.50 19.94
N THR A 217 -1.74 -9.45 20.73
CA THR A 217 -2.74 -8.91 21.67
C THR A 217 -4.01 -8.45 20.91
N MET A 218 -3.85 -7.77 19.79
CA MET A 218 -4.98 -7.40 18.93
C MET A 218 -5.79 -8.63 18.52
N TRP A 219 -5.12 -9.66 17.96
CA TRP A 219 -5.79 -10.87 17.49
C TRP A 219 -6.51 -11.60 18.62
N ALA A 220 -5.87 -11.79 19.79
CA ALA A 220 -6.50 -12.41 20.93
C ALA A 220 -7.79 -11.70 21.35
N ARG A 221 -7.78 -10.36 21.35
CA ARG A 221 -8.96 -9.55 21.68
C ARG A 221 -10.03 -9.62 20.59
N LEU A 222 -9.65 -9.60 19.30
CA LEU A 222 -10.57 -9.80 18.19
C LEU A 222 -11.30 -11.13 18.29
N LYS A 223 -10.59 -12.20 18.57
CA LYS A 223 -11.16 -13.56 18.76
C LYS A 223 -12.08 -13.66 19.97
N ALA A 224 -11.89 -12.85 20.99
CA ALA A 224 -12.69 -12.83 22.20
C ALA A 224 -13.98 -12.01 22.06
N ILE A 225 -14.23 -11.29 20.94
CA ILE A 225 -15.47 -10.54 20.74
C ILE A 225 -16.64 -11.52 20.62
N PRO A 226 -17.66 -11.41 21.50
CA PRO A 226 -18.84 -12.26 21.43
C PRO A 226 -19.49 -12.25 20.04
N GLU A 227 -20.07 -13.37 19.61
CA GLU A 227 -20.83 -13.55 18.37
C GLU A 227 -20.03 -13.42 17.07
N ILE A 228 -19.04 -12.52 17.00
CA ILE A 228 -18.33 -12.23 15.75
C ILE A 228 -16.84 -12.67 15.76
N GLY A 229 -16.25 -13.03 16.88
CA GLY A 229 -14.82 -13.37 16.94
C GLY A 229 -14.39 -14.48 15.98
N ASN A 230 -15.29 -15.42 15.64
CA ASN A 230 -15.05 -16.46 14.63
C ASN A 230 -15.37 -16.02 13.19
N LYS A 231 -15.90 -14.81 13.00
CA LYS A 231 -16.27 -14.21 11.72
C LYS A 231 -15.25 -13.16 11.27
N ILE A 232 -14.15 -12.99 11.99
CA ILE A 232 -13.15 -11.96 11.71
C ILE A 232 -11.99 -12.53 10.90
N ASN A 233 -11.71 -11.88 9.77
CA ASN A 233 -10.47 -12.01 9.02
C ASN A 233 -9.48 -10.95 9.50
N LEU A 234 -8.24 -11.33 9.75
CA LEU A 234 -7.13 -10.43 10.01
C LEU A 234 -6.10 -10.57 8.88
N ILE A 235 -5.76 -9.47 8.25
CA ILE A 235 -4.68 -9.36 7.27
C ILE A 235 -3.61 -8.44 7.85
N ILE A 236 -2.36 -8.88 7.86
CA ILE A 236 -1.19 -8.10 8.26
C ILE A 236 -0.25 -8.03 7.08
N LEU A 237 0.15 -6.82 6.70
CA LEU A 237 1.07 -6.57 5.60
C LEU A 237 1.89 -5.31 5.87
N GLY A 238 2.86 -5.02 5.02
CA GLY A 238 3.50 -3.72 4.91
C GLY A 238 3.16 -3.07 3.58
N ASP A 239 3.77 -1.96 3.30
CA ASP A 239 3.63 -1.20 2.06
C ASP A 239 4.88 -1.31 1.18
N HIS A 240 6.05 -1.45 1.78
CA HIS A 240 7.35 -1.67 1.15
C HIS A 240 8.32 -2.35 2.12
N GLY A 241 9.46 -2.76 1.59
CA GLY A 241 10.58 -3.23 2.39
C GLY A 241 11.52 -2.10 2.84
N MET A 242 12.78 -2.45 3.10
CA MET A 242 13.80 -1.53 3.61
C MET A 242 15.18 -2.08 3.29
N THR A 243 16.13 -1.24 2.86
CA THR A 243 17.53 -1.64 2.68
C THR A 243 18.51 -0.66 3.32
N TRP A 244 19.74 -1.09 3.47
CA TRP A 244 20.82 -0.26 3.98
C TRP A 244 21.23 0.82 3.00
N THR A 245 21.50 2.02 3.51
CA THR A 245 22.17 3.10 2.80
C THR A 245 23.44 3.51 3.53
N SER A 246 24.32 4.27 2.86
CA SER A 246 25.52 4.79 3.47
C SER A 246 25.96 6.12 2.84
N GLU A 247 26.84 6.84 3.52
CA GLU A 247 27.40 8.13 3.04
C GLU A 247 28.17 8.00 1.72
N VAL A 248 28.74 6.82 1.46
CA VAL A 248 29.56 6.59 0.26
C VAL A 248 28.74 6.06 -0.93
N ARG A 249 27.47 5.70 -0.74
CA ARG A 249 26.56 5.24 -1.80
C ARG A 249 25.67 6.39 -2.31
N VAL A 250 26.32 7.47 -2.70
CA VAL A 250 25.65 8.68 -3.20
C VAL A 250 26.21 9.03 -4.56
N VAL A 251 25.34 9.09 -5.56
CA VAL A 251 25.64 9.73 -6.85
C VAL A 251 25.22 11.21 -6.69
N ASN A 252 26.21 12.10 -6.69
CA ASN A 252 25.99 13.51 -6.44
C ASN A 252 25.35 14.17 -7.67
N SER A 253 24.08 14.55 -7.57
CA SER A 253 23.33 15.12 -8.68
C SER A 253 23.95 16.41 -9.24
N TYR A 254 24.65 17.22 -8.44
CA TYR A 254 25.31 18.46 -8.90
C TYR A 254 26.47 18.23 -9.85
N GLU A 255 27.05 17.04 -9.89
CA GLU A 255 28.11 16.71 -10.83
C GLU A 255 27.60 16.52 -12.26
N TYR A 256 26.34 16.17 -12.40
CA TYR A 256 25.72 15.80 -13.69
C TYR A 256 24.63 16.76 -14.14
N ILE A 257 23.93 17.40 -13.20
CA ILE A 257 22.83 18.33 -13.52
C ILE A 257 23.39 19.75 -13.58
N LYS A 258 23.56 20.27 -14.79
CA LYS A 258 24.12 21.59 -15.01
C LYS A 258 23.18 22.70 -14.52
N LYS A 259 23.75 23.74 -13.92
CA LYS A 259 22.99 24.85 -13.35
C LYS A 259 22.16 25.61 -14.41
N GLU A 260 22.67 25.74 -15.61
CA GLU A 260 21.99 26.41 -16.74
C GLU A 260 20.74 25.67 -17.24
N TRP A 261 20.53 24.43 -16.85
CA TRP A 261 19.34 23.68 -17.17
C TRP A 261 18.13 24.06 -16.29
N ASN A 262 18.35 24.80 -15.21
CA ASN A 262 17.31 25.20 -14.26
C ASN A 262 16.45 24.01 -13.82
N ALA A 263 17.07 22.84 -13.64
CA ALA A 263 16.39 21.61 -13.28
C ALA A 263 16.11 21.52 -11.78
N ARG A 264 14.95 21.03 -11.44
CA ARG A 264 14.53 20.75 -10.06
C ARG A 264 14.54 19.25 -9.87
N VAL A 265 15.23 18.77 -8.83
CA VAL A 265 15.33 17.35 -8.47
C VAL A 265 14.52 17.09 -7.21
N GLU A 266 13.55 16.19 -7.29
CA GLU A 266 12.71 15.77 -6.17
C GLU A 266 12.88 14.28 -5.89
N GLY A 267 13.03 13.93 -4.61
CA GLY A 267 13.32 12.55 -4.20
C GLY A 267 14.80 12.19 -4.36
N ASP A 268 15.10 10.93 -4.10
CA ASP A 268 16.46 10.37 -4.12
C ASP A 268 16.52 8.93 -4.65
N SER A 269 15.42 8.16 -4.49
CA SER A 269 15.26 6.80 -4.97
C SER A 269 13.74 6.49 -5.11
N PRO A 270 13.18 6.64 -6.33
CA PRO A 270 13.73 7.32 -7.48
C PRO A 270 13.82 8.84 -7.27
N ALA A 271 14.66 9.50 -8.06
CA ALA A 271 14.65 10.93 -8.21
C ALA A 271 13.86 11.34 -9.46
N LEU A 272 13.04 12.38 -9.33
CA LEU A 272 12.25 12.98 -10.41
C LEU A 272 12.87 14.32 -10.77
N ILE A 273 13.27 14.50 -12.02
CA ILE A 273 13.89 15.73 -12.51
C ILE A 273 12.89 16.48 -13.40
N TYR A 274 12.63 17.71 -13.03
CA TYR A 274 11.71 18.61 -13.72
C TYR A 274 12.47 19.74 -14.42
N VAL A 275 12.13 20.01 -15.65
CA VAL A 275 12.68 21.12 -16.44
C VAL A 275 11.55 21.88 -17.11
N ASP A 276 11.74 23.20 -17.29
CA ASP A 276 10.74 24.05 -17.93
C ASP A 276 10.75 23.87 -19.46
N ARG A 277 11.89 23.48 -20.03
CA ARG A 277 12.09 23.22 -21.47
C ARG A 277 12.26 21.71 -21.70
N PRO A 278 11.27 21.03 -22.29
CA PRO A 278 11.29 19.57 -22.46
C PRO A 278 12.51 19.02 -23.22
N GLU A 279 13.06 19.79 -24.16
CA GLU A 279 14.26 19.41 -24.94
C GLU A 279 15.51 19.23 -24.08
N ILE A 280 15.55 19.82 -22.88
CA ILE A 280 16.66 19.64 -21.93
C ILE A 280 16.65 18.21 -21.35
N ALA A 281 15.53 17.50 -21.35
CA ALA A 281 15.46 16.14 -20.85
C ALA A 281 16.43 15.21 -21.59
N ASP A 282 16.58 15.35 -22.91
CA ASP A 282 17.56 14.58 -23.68
C ASP A 282 18.99 14.89 -23.24
N SER A 283 19.31 16.15 -22.98
CA SER A 283 20.63 16.56 -22.50
C SER A 283 20.94 15.98 -21.11
N ILE A 284 19.93 15.92 -20.23
CA ILE A 284 20.05 15.34 -18.90
C ILE A 284 20.27 13.82 -19.00
N VAL A 285 19.44 13.11 -19.78
CA VAL A 285 19.60 11.66 -19.94
C VAL A 285 20.96 11.35 -20.53
N ASN A 286 21.42 12.08 -21.55
CA ASN A 286 22.74 11.90 -22.14
C ASN A 286 23.88 12.14 -21.12
N ALA A 287 23.74 13.15 -20.24
CA ALA A 287 24.73 13.39 -19.19
C ALA A 287 24.75 12.31 -18.09
N LEU A 288 23.62 11.61 -17.88
CA LEU A 288 23.51 10.53 -16.93
C LEU A 288 23.80 9.15 -17.55
N GLN A 289 23.93 9.07 -18.87
CA GLN A 289 24.23 7.83 -19.54
C GLN A 289 25.65 7.35 -19.23
N GLY A 290 25.76 6.10 -18.78
CA GLY A 290 27.05 5.51 -18.40
C GLY A 290 27.57 5.94 -17.03
N VAL A 291 26.80 6.72 -16.25
CA VAL A 291 27.11 7.00 -14.85
C VAL A 291 26.83 5.75 -14.03
N ASP A 292 27.82 5.32 -13.27
CA ASP A 292 27.71 4.12 -12.43
C ASP A 292 26.62 4.25 -11.38
N HIS A 293 25.97 3.14 -11.07
CA HIS A 293 24.98 3.02 -10.00
C HIS A 293 23.65 3.77 -10.23
N ILE A 294 23.35 4.21 -11.44
CA ILE A 294 22.04 4.78 -11.79
C ILE A 294 21.57 4.32 -13.18
N ARG A 295 20.28 4.33 -13.34
CA ARG A 295 19.59 4.24 -14.64
C ARG A 295 18.71 5.48 -14.78
N ALA A 296 18.69 6.08 -15.96
CA ALA A 296 17.90 7.28 -16.22
C ALA A 296 17.08 7.12 -17.50
N TRP A 297 15.83 7.57 -17.46
CA TRP A 297 14.88 7.52 -18.58
C TRP A 297 14.13 8.84 -18.68
N LYS A 298 13.74 9.19 -19.87
CA LYS A 298 12.73 10.23 -20.06
C LYS A 298 11.36 9.73 -19.60
N LYS A 299 10.48 10.66 -19.29
CA LYS A 299 9.07 10.39 -19.06
C LYS A 299 8.49 9.59 -20.24
N GLY A 300 7.81 8.49 -19.94
CA GLY A 300 7.25 7.56 -20.92
C GLY A 300 8.21 6.49 -21.46
N GLU A 301 9.49 6.52 -21.08
CA GLU A 301 10.51 5.54 -21.51
C GLU A 301 10.96 4.60 -20.37
N VAL A 302 10.34 4.71 -19.21
CA VAL A 302 10.60 3.81 -18.06
C VAL A 302 10.18 2.38 -18.43
N PRO A 303 10.93 1.35 -18.03
CA PRO A 303 10.58 -0.05 -18.33
C PRO A 303 9.17 -0.41 -17.90
N GLU A 304 8.42 -1.07 -18.78
CA GLU A 304 7.00 -1.39 -18.63
C GLU A 304 6.69 -2.14 -17.33
N TYR A 305 7.57 -3.05 -16.88
CA TYR A 305 7.36 -3.85 -15.67
C TYR A 305 7.26 -3.00 -14.38
N LEU A 306 7.74 -1.74 -14.41
CA LEU A 306 7.63 -0.82 -13.29
C LEU A 306 6.24 -0.16 -13.20
N HIS A 307 5.43 -0.22 -14.27
CA HIS A 307 4.11 0.42 -14.36
C HIS A 307 4.15 1.89 -13.91
N TYR A 308 5.14 2.64 -14.42
CA TYR A 308 5.47 3.98 -13.93
C TYR A 308 6.05 4.85 -15.04
N GLY A 309 5.88 6.15 -14.92
CA GLY A 309 6.56 7.10 -15.82
C GLY A 309 5.65 7.84 -16.79
N THR A 310 4.32 7.66 -16.76
CA THR A 310 3.37 8.30 -17.70
C THR A 310 2.49 9.36 -17.06
N ASN A 311 2.36 9.38 -15.73
CA ASN A 311 1.49 10.31 -15.02
C ASN A 311 1.77 11.77 -15.38
N VAL A 312 0.73 12.61 -15.37
CA VAL A 312 0.84 14.05 -15.71
C VAL A 312 1.88 14.78 -14.84
N ASN A 313 1.96 14.46 -13.56
CA ASN A 313 2.87 15.07 -12.59
C ASN A 313 4.29 14.45 -12.60
N MET A 314 4.54 13.49 -13.49
CA MET A 314 5.86 12.85 -13.59
C MET A 314 6.92 13.86 -14.03
N GLY A 315 8.12 13.75 -13.44
CA GLY A 315 9.30 14.49 -13.88
C GLY A 315 9.65 14.21 -15.34
N ASN A 316 10.31 15.14 -16.00
CA ASN A 316 10.76 14.97 -17.38
C ASN A 316 11.80 13.85 -17.53
N VAL A 317 12.59 13.63 -16.46
CA VAL A 317 13.55 12.51 -16.35
C VAL A 317 13.33 11.81 -15.01
N ILE A 318 13.37 10.49 -15.03
CA ILE A 318 13.30 9.61 -13.87
C ILE A 318 14.68 8.96 -13.71
N VAL A 319 15.27 9.07 -12.51
CA VAL A 319 16.55 8.44 -12.18
C VAL A 319 16.31 7.39 -11.10
N LEU A 320 16.66 6.15 -11.39
CA LEU A 320 16.58 5.03 -10.45
C LEU A 320 17.98 4.56 -10.09
N PRO A 321 18.45 4.83 -8.87
CA PRO A 321 19.72 4.31 -8.39
C PRO A 321 19.68 2.80 -8.16
N ASP A 322 20.86 2.17 -8.17
CA ASP A 322 21.05 0.79 -7.74
C ASP A 322 20.65 0.62 -6.26
N LEU A 323 20.28 -0.60 -5.87
CA LEU A 323 19.83 -0.90 -4.51
C LEU A 323 20.85 -0.41 -3.45
N GLY A 324 20.38 0.42 -2.54
CA GLY A 324 21.19 1.04 -1.49
C GLY A 324 21.95 2.30 -1.90
N TRP A 325 21.93 2.69 -3.19
CA TRP A 325 22.43 3.96 -3.69
C TRP A 325 21.35 5.03 -3.75
N VAL A 326 21.73 6.29 -3.69
CA VAL A 326 20.81 7.43 -3.82
C VAL A 326 21.36 8.47 -4.80
N PHE A 327 20.47 9.13 -5.52
CA PHE A 327 20.80 10.24 -6.41
C PHE A 327 20.36 11.56 -5.79
N ARG A 328 21.30 12.30 -5.22
CA ARG A 328 21.00 13.55 -4.50
C ARG A 328 22.21 14.46 -4.37
N ASN A 329 22.01 15.68 -3.88
CA ASN A 329 23.05 16.71 -3.74
C ASN A 329 23.57 16.89 -2.29
N ASN A 330 23.21 16.02 -1.38
CA ASN A 330 23.66 16.11 0.01
C ASN A 330 24.07 14.73 0.54
N THR A 331 24.89 14.74 1.58
CA THR A 331 25.46 13.55 2.21
C THR A 331 24.73 13.17 3.51
N LYS A 332 23.52 13.69 3.75
CA LYS A 332 22.77 13.34 4.95
C LYS A 332 22.56 11.82 5.01
N VAL A 333 23.06 11.20 6.07
CA VAL A 333 22.92 9.76 6.28
C VAL A 333 21.55 9.44 6.83
N ILE A 334 20.88 8.52 6.16
CA ILE A 334 19.83 7.69 6.73
C ILE A 334 20.38 6.27 6.66
N HIS A 335 20.26 5.49 7.73
CA HIS A 335 20.85 4.16 7.76
C HIS A 335 20.02 3.13 6.98
N GLY A 336 18.69 3.30 6.95
CA GLY A 336 17.77 2.53 6.12
C GLY A 336 16.95 3.43 5.21
N ASN A 337 16.65 2.97 4.01
CA ASN A 337 15.77 3.67 3.07
C ASN A 337 15.07 2.64 2.16
N HIS A 338 14.10 3.12 1.39
CA HIS A 338 13.29 2.37 0.46
C HIS A 338 12.95 3.25 -0.74
N GLY A 339 12.34 2.68 -1.80
CA GLY A 339 11.95 3.42 -3.00
C GLY A 339 12.55 2.86 -4.29
N TRP A 340 13.39 1.83 -4.18
CA TRP A 340 14.06 1.19 -5.33
C TRP A 340 13.13 0.30 -6.13
N ASP A 341 13.74 -0.37 -7.09
CA ASP A 341 13.08 -1.36 -7.95
C ASP A 341 12.27 -2.35 -7.11
N ASN A 342 10.99 -2.50 -7.44
CA ASN A 342 10.07 -3.34 -6.69
C ASN A 342 10.29 -4.84 -6.88
N THR A 343 11.20 -5.24 -7.77
CA THR A 343 11.64 -6.63 -7.93
C THR A 343 12.79 -7.00 -6.98
N ALA A 344 13.45 -5.99 -6.39
CA ALA A 344 14.52 -6.21 -5.41
C ALA A 344 13.98 -6.89 -4.15
N SER A 345 14.66 -7.94 -3.68
CA SER A 345 14.22 -8.72 -2.51
C SER A 345 14.05 -7.87 -1.25
N ASP A 346 14.93 -6.88 -1.03
CA ASP A 346 14.87 -5.97 0.11
C ASP A 346 13.62 -5.09 0.12
N MET A 347 12.99 -4.91 -1.06
CA MET A 347 11.77 -4.12 -1.20
C MET A 347 10.50 -4.98 -1.04
N GLN A 348 10.61 -6.30 -1.05
CA GLN A 348 9.46 -7.20 -0.89
C GLN A 348 8.89 -7.12 0.53
N VAL A 349 7.60 -7.44 0.63
CA VAL A 349 6.79 -7.21 1.83
C VAL A 349 6.25 -8.51 2.41
N GLY A 350 6.25 -8.60 3.73
CA GLY A 350 5.59 -9.69 4.45
C GLY A 350 4.06 -9.57 4.37
N PHE A 351 3.40 -10.71 4.11
CA PHE A 351 1.95 -10.83 4.14
C PHE A 351 1.53 -12.01 5.01
N ARG A 352 0.60 -11.79 5.90
CA ARG A 352 -0.05 -12.82 6.71
C ARG A 352 -1.56 -12.58 6.70
N ALA A 353 -2.33 -13.67 6.63
CA ALA A 353 -3.78 -13.61 6.73
C ALA A 353 -4.31 -14.80 7.52
N ILE A 354 -5.30 -14.56 8.38
CA ILE A 354 -5.97 -15.60 9.17
C ILE A 354 -7.45 -15.23 9.31
N GLY A 355 -8.30 -16.23 9.32
CA GLY A 355 -9.74 -16.04 9.52
C GLY A 355 -10.58 -17.05 8.77
N PRO A 356 -11.92 -16.90 8.81
CA PRO A 356 -12.83 -17.86 8.21
C PRO A 356 -12.68 -18.02 6.70
N ASP A 357 -12.25 -16.98 5.98
CA ASP A 357 -12.18 -17.00 4.51
C ASP A 357 -10.79 -17.45 3.98
N PHE A 358 -9.78 -17.55 4.84
CA PHE A 358 -8.42 -17.92 4.45
C PHE A 358 -8.10 -19.39 4.70
N LYS A 359 -7.23 -19.96 3.87
CA LYS A 359 -6.67 -21.31 4.08
C LYS A 359 -5.87 -21.38 5.38
N VAL A 360 -5.75 -22.58 5.92
CA VAL A 360 -4.96 -22.87 7.13
C VAL A 360 -3.65 -23.52 6.73
N GLY A 361 -2.53 -23.02 7.29
CA GLY A 361 -1.20 -23.57 7.04
C GLY A 361 -0.73 -23.44 5.59
N TYR A 362 -1.25 -22.45 4.87
CA TYR A 362 -0.90 -22.25 3.46
C TYR A 362 0.25 -21.27 3.29
N VAL A 363 1.35 -21.75 2.73
CA VAL A 363 2.49 -20.93 2.31
C VAL A 363 2.42 -20.75 0.81
N ARG A 364 2.13 -19.53 0.36
CA ARG A 364 1.99 -19.24 -1.06
C ARG A 364 3.36 -19.26 -1.76
N PRO A 365 3.52 -20.00 -2.85
CA PRO A 365 4.74 -19.95 -3.67
C PRO A 365 4.83 -18.64 -4.45
N GLY A 366 6.03 -18.08 -4.53
CA GLY A 366 6.30 -16.83 -5.25
C GLY A 366 5.64 -15.60 -4.64
N THR A 367 5.73 -14.49 -5.34
CA THR A 367 5.15 -13.20 -4.94
C THR A 367 3.82 -12.94 -5.63
N PHE A 368 3.03 -12.02 -5.09
CA PHE A 368 1.86 -11.44 -5.75
C PHE A 368 1.92 -9.91 -5.66
N ARG A 369 1.29 -9.23 -6.60
CA ARG A 369 1.32 -7.76 -6.69
C ARG A 369 0.36 -7.12 -5.69
N ASN A 370 0.79 -6.04 -5.06
CA ASN A 370 -0.01 -5.34 -4.04
C ASN A 370 -1.32 -4.72 -4.58
N VAL A 371 -1.42 -4.44 -5.88
CA VAL A 371 -2.67 -4.02 -6.53
C VAL A 371 -3.79 -5.05 -6.35
N CYS A 372 -3.46 -6.32 -6.10
CA CYS A 372 -4.42 -7.41 -5.91
C CYS A 372 -5.10 -7.40 -4.51
N ILE A 373 -4.62 -6.58 -3.57
CA ILE A 373 -5.26 -6.43 -2.26
C ILE A 373 -6.65 -5.79 -2.39
N TYR A 374 -6.82 -4.83 -3.28
CA TYR A 374 -8.11 -4.17 -3.50
C TYR A 374 -9.21 -5.15 -3.96
N PRO A 375 -9.04 -5.92 -5.05
CA PRO A 375 -10.05 -6.92 -5.42
C PRO A 375 -10.20 -8.04 -4.38
N LEU A 376 -9.16 -8.40 -3.62
CA LEU A 376 -9.28 -9.32 -2.48
C LEU A 376 -10.22 -8.76 -1.41
N LEU A 377 -10.03 -7.50 -0.99
CA LEU A 377 -10.90 -6.85 -0.02
C LEU A 377 -12.33 -6.72 -0.53
N ALA A 378 -12.52 -6.37 -1.81
CA ALA A 378 -13.84 -6.30 -2.41
C ALA A 378 -14.55 -7.67 -2.37
N HIS A 379 -13.83 -8.76 -2.66
CA HIS A 379 -14.35 -10.13 -2.55
C HIS A 379 -14.75 -10.48 -1.11
N LEU A 380 -13.89 -10.22 -0.13
CA LEU A 380 -14.16 -10.48 1.29
C LEU A 380 -15.38 -9.69 1.80
N LEU A 381 -15.63 -8.52 1.24
CA LEU A 381 -16.80 -7.69 1.57
C LEU A 381 -18.07 -8.04 0.78
N GLY A 382 -17.98 -8.92 -0.21
CA GLY A 382 -19.10 -9.23 -1.11
C GLY A 382 -19.55 -8.05 -1.97
N ILE A 383 -18.65 -7.16 -2.35
CA ILE A 383 -18.93 -5.97 -3.17
C ILE A 383 -18.27 -6.05 -4.54
N THR A 384 -18.82 -5.31 -5.50
CA THR A 384 -18.20 -5.14 -6.81
C THR A 384 -17.05 -4.14 -6.72
N PRO A 385 -15.81 -4.52 -7.10
CA PRO A 385 -14.70 -3.60 -7.13
C PRO A 385 -14.88 -2.51 -8.19
N SER A 386 -14.43 -1.29 -7.93
CA SER A 386 -14.27 -0.27 -8.96
C SER A 386 -13.13 -0.67 -9.92
N PRO A 387 -13.04 -0.06 -11.14
CA PRO A 387 -11.94 -0.31 -12.06
C PRO A 387 -10.59 -0.20 -11.37
N ASN A 388 -9.72 -1.20 -11.53
CA ASN A 388 -8.43 -1.31 -10.88
C ASN A 388 -7.46 -2.16 -11.72
N ASP A 389 -6.17 -2.18 -11.36
CA ASP A 389 -5.10 -2.90 -12.06
C ASP A 389 -4.83 -4.30 -11.47
N GLY A 390 -5.51 -4.64 -10.38
CA GLY A 390 -5.34 -5.90 -9.67
C GLY A 390 -6.20 -7.02 -10.26
N SER A 391 -5.90 -8.25 -9.87
CA SER A 391 -6.66 -9.45 -10.22
C SER A 391 -6.94 -10.28 -8.97
N LEU A 392 -8.22 -10.57 -8.71
CA LEU A 392 -8.60 -11.51 -7.65
C LEU A 392 -8.04 -12.91 -7.92
N GLN A 393 -7.94 -13.31 -9.19
CA GLN A 393 -7.43 -14.62 -9.58
C GLN A 393 -5.98 -14.83 -9.12
N GLU A 394 -5.16 -13.78 -9.13
CA GLU A 394 -3.75 -13.85 -8.68
C GLU A 394 -3.59 -14.23 -7.21
N VAL A 395 -4.60 -13.96 -6.38
CA VAL A 395 -4.57 -14.17 -4.92
C VAL A 395 -5.64 -15.15 -4.42
N SER A 396 -6.42 -15.71 -5.32
CA SER A 396 -7.53 -16.63 -4.99
C SER A 396 -7.06 -17.95 -4.39
N ASP A 397 -5.83 -18.34 -4.64
CA ASP A 397 -5.19 -19.52 -4.07
C ASP A 397 -5.02 -19.45 -2.55
N MET A 398 -5.07 -18.27 -1.96
CA MET A 398 -5.02 -18.04 -0.50
C MET A 398 -6.40 -18.23 0.18
N LEU A 399 -7.49 -18.20 -0.59
CA LEU A 399 -8.86 -18.30 -0.07
C LEU A 399 -9.28 -19.76 0.14
N LYS A 400 -10.13 -19.99 1.14
CA LYS A 400 -10.73 -21.29 1.44
C LYS A 400 -11.66 -21.76 0.32
N VAL A 401 -12.45 -20.83 -0.19
CA VAL A 401 -13.36 -21.04 -1.32
C VAL A 401 -12.85 -20.17 -2.47
N ALA A 402 -12.43 -20.82 -3.54
CA ALA A 402 -12.01 -20.09 -4.73
C ALA A 402 -13.21 -19.35 -5.32
N PRO A 403 -13.03 -18.09 -5.76
CA PRO A 403 -14.08 -17.38 -6.49
C PRO A 403 -14.43 -18.14 -7.79
N PRO A 404 -15.68 -18.06 -8.27
CA PRO A 404 -16.05 -18.67 -9.53
C PRO A 404 -15.16 -18.12 -10.65
N GLN A 405 -14.66 -19.00 -11.50
CA GLN A 405 -13.94 -18.63 -12.73
C GLN A 405 -15.00 -18.20 -13.76
N PHE A 406 -14.98 -16.95 -14.17
CA PHE A 406 -15.80 -16.43 -15.27
C PHE A 406 -14.94 -16.26 -16.52
#